data_2c77c7e76103543533923ef13d066ee4
#
_entry.id   2c77c7e76103543533923ef13d066ee4
#
_cell.length_a   1.000
_cell.length_b   1.000
_cell.length_c   1.000
_cell.angle_alpha   90.00
_cell.angle_beta   90.00
_cell.angle_gamma   90.00
#
_symmetry.space_group_name_H-M   'P 1'
#
loop_
_entity.id
_entity.type
_entity.pdbx_description
1 polymer ?
#
loop_
_entity_poly.entity_id
_entity_poly.type
_entity_poly.pdbx_seq_one_letter_code
_entity_poly.pdbx_strand_id
1 'polypeptide(L)'
;MRGGTVRYSPPVSEPGDSPSPTAPQPLRYERNSHCGTCGAPYTALPSADAWPRTCTHCGTTAYRNPLPVAVALLPVIGPRSTGLVVITRTIEPQKGGTALPGGFIDHAEDWRHAVARELREETGIEAAAQDVRLADALSDTDGHLLVFGLLPARPLASLPPSTPTDETSGYDILYSPRPLAFPLHTEAAAAWFAGRHR
;
A
#
# COMPACT_ATOMS: atom_id res chain seq x y z
N MET A 1 44.92 45.85 62.91
CA MET A 1 43.85 44.86 62.84
C MET A 1 42.56 45.60 62.42
N ARG A 2 42.17 45.42 61.17
CA ARG A 2 40.93 46.06 60.68
C ARG A 2 39.95 44.94 60.31
N GLY A 3 38.88 44.83 61.08
CA GLY A 3 37.83 43.86 60.86
C GLY A 3 36.95 44.26 59.65
N GLY A 4 36.92 43.43 58.62
CA GLY A 4 36.04 43.54 57.48
C GLY A 4 34.70 42.87 57.75
N THR A 5 33.63 43.65 57.72
CA THR A 5 32.25 43.15 57.89
C THR A 5 31.76 42.64 56.53
N VAL A 6 31.56 41.33 56.42
CA VAL A 6 30.93 40.71 55.25
C VAL A 6 29.43 40.95 55.30
N ARG A 7 28.91 41.68 54.32
CA ARG A 7 27.44 41.83 54.17
C ARG A 7 26.90 40.64 53.38
N TYR A 8 26.02 39.88 54.01
CA TYR A 8 25.24 38.81 53.38
C TYR A 8 24.05 39.42 52.62
N SER A 9 23.98 39.22 51.31
CA SER A 9 22.81 39.55 50.51
C SER A 9 22.02 38.25 50.29
N PRO A 10 20.72 38.21 50.56
CA PRO A 10 19.91 37.02 50.26
C PRO A 10 19.74 36.84 48.74
N PRO A 11 19.57 35.59 48.26
CA PRO A 11 19.34 35.32 46.84
C PRO A 11 17.99 35.89 46.37
N VAL A 12 18.03 36.57 45.23
CA VAL A 12 16.85 37.08 44.54
C VAL A 12 16.10 35.88 43.98
N SER A 13 14.85 35.67 44.38
CA SER A 13 13.95 34.68 43.83
C SER A 13 13.62 35.04 42.38
N GLU A 14 14.03 34.19 41.44
CA GLU A 14 13.61 34.32 40.04
C GLU A 14 12.08 34.16 39.93
N PRO A 15 11.38 34.96 39.06
CA PRO A 15 9.97 34.77 38.85
C PRO A 15 9.73 33.42 38.18
N GLY A 16 8.90 32.60 38.82
CA GLY A 16 8.53 31.28 38.36
C GLY A 16 8.00 31.33 36.92
N ASP A 17 8.59 30.48 36.10
CA ASP A 17 8.17 30.24 34.71
C ASP A 17 6.74 29.69 34.73
N SER A 18 5.79 30.53 34.34
CA SER A 18 4.40 30.09 34.15
C SER A 18 4.37 29.12 32.97
N PRO A 19 3.78 27.94 33.10
CA PRO A 19 3.70 27.02 31.98
C PRO A 19 2.95 27.68 30.81
N SER A 20 3.62 27.78 29.66
CA SER A 20 3.00 28.23 28.42
C SER A 20 1.74 27.42 28.15
N PRO A 21 0.63 28.02 27.69
CA PRO A 21 -0.57 27.28 27.35
C PRO A 21 -0.25 26.22 26.30
N THR A 22 -0.42 24.97 26.68
CA THR A 22 -0.25 23.82 25.77
C THR A 22 -1.15 24.05 24.55
N ALA A 23 -0.57 24.12 23.36
CA ALA A 23 -1.34 24.23 22.14
C ALA A 23 -2.39 23.11 22.10
N PRO A 24 -3.63 23.40 21.70
CA PRO A 24 -4.68 22.39 21.64
C PRO A 24 -4.21 21.25 20.75
N GLN A 25 -4.15 20.04 21.33
CA GLN A 25 -3.82 18.85 20.55
C GLN A 25 -4.87 18.69 19.47
N PRO A 26 -4.48 18.40 18.20
CA PRO A 26 -5.44 18.15 17.14
C PRO A 26 -6.36 17.02 17.58
N LEU A 27 -7.66 17.25 17.49
CA LEU A 27 -8.67 16.23 17.79
C LEU A 27 -8.38 15.02 16.89
N ARG A 28 -7.87 13.92 17.46
CA ARG A 28 -7.69 12.66 16.76
C ARG A 28 -9.05 12.00 16.66
N TYR A 29 -9.77 12.29 15.58
CA TYR A 29 -10.94 11.50 15.23
C TYR A 29 -10.49 10.09 14.82
N GLU A 30 -11.06 9.08 15.45
CA GLU A 30 -10.89 7.72 14.96
C GLU A 30 -11.42 7.63 13.52
N ARG A 31 -10.66 7.00 12.64
CA ARG A 31 -11.07 6.82 11.25
C ARG A 31 -12.47 6.19 11.21
N ASN A 32 -13.37 6.75 10.42
CA ASN A 32 -14.77 6.29 10.28
C ASN A 32 -15.65 6.45 11.53
N SER A 33 -15.30 7.29 12.49
CA SER A 33 -16.15 7.58 13.67
C SER A 33 -17.33 8.49 13.36
N HIS A 34 -17.32 9.18 12.21
CA HIS A 34 -18.32 10.16 11.80
C HIS A 34 -18.88 9.85 10.42
N CYS A 35 -20.12 10.26 10.19
CA CYS A 35 -20.80 10.14 8.89
C CYS A 35 -20.10 11.03 7.86
N GLY A 36 -19.64 10.45 6.75
CA GLY A 36 -19.00 11.21 5.67
C GLY A 36 -19.93 12.17 4.92
N THR A 37 -21.26 12.01 5.08
CA THR A 37 -22.24 12.89 4.42
C THR A 37 -22.60 14.11 5.23
N CYS A 38 -22.83 14.00 6.54
CA CYS A 38 -23.30 15.10 7.37
C CYS A 38 -22.39 15.44 8.56
N GLY A 39 -21.31 14.71 8.76
CA GLY A 39 -20.35 14.93 9.83
C GLY A 39 -20.84 14.50 11.23
N ALA A 40 -22.04 13.97 11.39
CA ALA A 40 -22.53 13.51 12.69
C ALA A 40 -21.78 12.27 13.16
N PRO A 41 -21.46 12.17 14.48
CA PRO A 41 -20.80 10.98 15.01
C PRO A 41 -21.73 9.75 14.93
N TYR A 42 -21.16 8.57 14.72
CA TYR A 42 -21.86 7.31 14.85
C TYR A 42 -22.00 6.93 16.34
N THR A 43 -23.15 7.22 16.95
CA THR A 43 -23.37 7.09 18.40
C THR A 43 -23.94 5.73 18.84
N ALA A 44 -24.45 4.92 17.91
CA ALA A 44 -25.16 3.67 18.22
C ALA A 44 -24.69 2.53 17.32
N LEU A 45 -23.40 2.17 17.42
CA LEU A 45 -22.85 1.02 16.68
C LEU A 45 -22.85 -0.22 17.58
N PRO A 46 -23.24 -1.42 17.06
CA PRO A 46 -23.14 -2.68 17.79
C PRO A 46 -21.71 -3.01 18.22
N SER A 47 -20.72 -2.57 17.44
CA SER A 47 -19.27 -2.60 17.75
C SER A 47 -18.54 -1.54 16.92
N ALA A 48 -17.30 -1.21 17.31
CA ALA A 48 -16.44 -0.29 16.56
C ALA A 48 -16.16 -0.77 15.12
N ASP A 49 -16.21 -2.08 14.88
CA ASP A 49 -15.93 -2.71 13.58
C ASP A 49 -17.20 -3.09 12.78
N ALA A 50 -18.39 -2.72 13.29
CA ALA A 50 -19.63 -3.05 12.60
C ALA A 50 -19.79 -2.26 11.29
N TRP A 51 -20.05 -2.97 10.20
CA TRP A 51 -20.37 -2.43 8.88
C TRP A 51 -21.50 -3.23 8.23
N PRO A 52 -22.38 -2.65 7.39
CA PRO A 52 -22.45 -1.21 7.05
C PRO A 52 -22.93 -0.35 8.22
N ARG A 53 -22.70 0.98 8.13
CA ARG A 53 -23.10 1.96 9.16
C ARG A 53 -24.18 2.89 8.65
N THR A 54 -25.34 2.88 9.29
CA THR A 54 -26.42 3.83 8.98
C THR A 54 -26.35 5.03 9.94
N CYS A 55 -26.26 6.23 9.41
CA CYS A 55 -26.24 7.45 10.19
C CYS A 55 -27.63 7.72 10.76
N THR A 56 -27.76 7.81 12.08
CA THR A 56 -29.04 8.12 12.74
C THR A 56 -29.51 9.56 12.53
N HIS A 57 -28.60 10.46 12.12
CA HIS A 57 -28.92 11.88 11.89
C HIS A 57 -29.45 12.13 10.46
N CYS A 58 -28.81 11.59 9.42
CA CYS A 58 -29.19 11.84 8.02
C CYS A 58 -29.73 10.62 7.25
N GLY A 59 -29.74 9.44 7.87
CA GLY A 59 -30.23 8.21 7.25
C GLY A 59 -29.27 7.57 6.23
N THR A 60 -28.15 8.21 5.88
CA THR A 60 -27.19 7.67 4.90
C THR A 60 -26.51 6.41 5.44
N THR A 61 -26.46 5.36 4.61
CA THR A 61 -25.71 4.14 4.91
C THR A 61 -24.34 4.19 4.25
N ALA A 62 -23.29 4.05 5.04
CA ALA A 62 -21.91 3.94 4.59
C ALA A 62 -21.46 2.47 4.60
N TYR A 63 -20.70 2.08 3.59
CA TYR A 63 -20.10 0.76 3.43
C TYR A 63 -18.58 0.87 3.59
N ARG A 64 -17.96 -0.22 4.03
CA ARG A 64 -16.50 -0.39 3.99
C ARG A 64 -16.18 -1.47 2.97
N ASN A 65 -15.90 -1.03 1.76
CA ASN A 65 -15.56 -1.93 0.66
C ASN A 65 -14.06 -2.28 0.70
N PRO A 66 -13.66 -3.45 0.20
CA PRO A 66 -12.25 -3.76 0.00
C PRO A 66 -11.63 -2.79 -0.99
N LEU A 67 -10.35 -2.48 -0.80
CA LEU A 67 -9.56 -1.69 -1.74
C LEU A 67 -9.11 -2.59 -2.89
N PRO A 68 -9.46 -2.28 -4.15
CA PRO A 68 -9.05 -3.09 -5.29
C PRO A 68 -7.59 -2.81 -5.66
N VAL A 69 -6.84 -3.89 -5.93
CA VAL A 69 -5.41 -3.86 -6.33
C VAL A 69 -5.25 -4.67 -7.61
N ALA A 70 -4.62 -4.09 -8.62
CA ALA A 70 -4.26 -4.77 -9.86
C ALA A 70 -2.84 -5.31 -9.76
N VAL A 71 -2.62 -6.58 -10.14
CA VAL A 71 -1.31 -7.23 -10.09
C VAL A 71 -1.01 -7.89 -11.42
N ALA A 72 0.17 -7.64 -11.99
CA ALA A 72 0.58 -8.18 -13.27
C ALA A 72 1.29 -9.53 -13.13
N LEU A 73 0.83 -10.53 -13.86
CA LEU A 73 1.54 -11.78 -14.15
C LEU A 73 2.05 -11.70 -15.59
N LEU A 74 3.30 -11.27 -15.79
CA LEU A 74 3.93 -11.24 -17.11
C LEU A 74 4.94 -12.39 -17.23
N PRO A 75 4.61 -13.44 -18.00
CA PRO A 75 5.55 -14.53 -18.29
C PRO A 75 6.67 -14.06 -19.24
N VAL A 76 7.90 -14.48 -18.94
CA VAL A 76 9.09 -14.16 -19.74
C VAL A 76 9.81 -15.43 -20.14
N ILE A 77 9.94 -15.63 -21.46
CA ILE A 77 10.63 -16.75 -22.06
C ILE A 77 12.13 -16.48 -22.03
N GLY A 78 12.82 -17.10 -21.08
CA GLY A 78 14.27 -17.08 -20.98
C GLY A 78 14.94 -18.21 -21.76
N PRO A 79 16.29 -18.27 -21.77
CA PRO A 79 17.05 -19.25 -22.54
C PRO A 79 16.84 -20.72 -22.11
N ARG A 80 16.46 -20.96 -20.86
CA ARG A 80 16.32 -22.31 -20.26
C ARG A 80 14.91 -22.59 -19.75
N SER A 81 14.17 -21.56 -19.35
CA SER A 81 12.84 -21.71 -18.76
C SER A 81 12.05 -20.40 -18.89
N THR A 82 10.75 -20.49 -18.68
CA THR A 82 9.87 -19.32 -18.56
C THR A 82 9.72 -18.93 -17.11
N GLY A 83 9.86 -17.64 -16.80
CA GLY A 83 9.67 -17.05 -15.47
C GLY A 83 8.63 -15.97 -15.47
N LEU A 84 8.46 -15.29 -14.33
CA LEU A 84 7.59 -14.13 -14.14
C LEU A 84 8.41 -12.87 -13.88
N VAL A 85 7.98 -11.74 -14.41
CA VAL A 85 8.52 -10.44 -14.00
C VAL A 85 8.21 -10.20 -12.54
N VAL A 86 9.21 -9.79 -11.78
CA VAL A 86 9.09 -9.35 -10.39
C VAL A 86 9.86 -8.06 -10.19
N ILE A 87 9.51 -7.31 -9.17
CA ILE A 87 10.19 -6.07 -8.78
C ILE A 87 10.82 -6.21 -7.39
N THR A 88 11.80 -5.36 -7.08
CA THR A 88 12.27 -5.16 -5.71
C THR A 88 11.78 -3.80 -5.23
N ARG A 89 10.97 -3.80 -4.18
CA ARG A 89 10.33 -2.59 -3.63
C ARG A 89 11.34 -1.67 -2.96
N THR A 90 11.19 -0.35 -3.17
CA THR A 90 11.98 0.69 -2.48
C THR A 90 11.18 1.45 -1.43
N ILE A 91 9.85 1.21 -1.36
CA ILE A 91 8.90 1.87 -0.46
C ILE A 91 8.23 0.89 0.50
N GLU A 92 7.70 1.40 1.61
CA GLU A 92 6.86 0.62 2.53
C GLU A 92 5.44 0.39 1.93
N PRO A 93 4.74 -0.67 2.32
CA PRO A 93 5.20 -1.77 3.17
C PRO A 93 6.14 -2.71 2.41
N GLN A 94 6.92 -3.52 3.18
CA GLN A 94 7.81 -4.56 2.64
C GLN A 94 8.96 -4.02 1.77
N LYS A 95 9.54 -2.88 2.14
CA LYS A 95 10.73 -2.32 1.51
C LYS A 95 11.87 -3.35 1.44
N GLY A 96 12.50 -3.48 0.28
CA GLY A 96 13.53 -4.49 -0.02
C GLY A 96 12.97 -5.86 -0.39
N GLY A 97 11.67 -6.07 -0.27
CA GLY A 97 11.00 -7.31 -0.65
C GLY A 97 10.80 -7.45 -2.16
N THR A 98 10.78 -8.69 -2.64
CA THR A 98 10.44 -9.00 -4.03
C THR A 98 8.92 -9.16 -4.16
N ALA A 99 8.30 -8.52 -5.14
CA ALA A 99 6.86 -8.58 -5.40
C ALA A 99 6.57 -8.76 -6.89
N LEU A 100 5.35 -9.16 -7.24
CA LEU A 100 4.82 -8.99 -8.59
C LEU A 100 4.52 -7.49 -8.81
N PRO A 101 4.67 -6.94 -10.02
CA PRO A 101 4.27 -5.56 -10.29
C PRO A 101 2.77 -5.36 -10.03
N GLY A 102 2.41 -4.23 -9.36
CA GLY A 102 1.01 -3.95 -9.08
C GLY A 102 0.78 -2.90 -8.02
N GLY A 103 -0.40 -2.27 -8.08
CA GLY A 103 -0.85 -1.24 -7.18
C GLY A 103 -2.36 -1.05 -7.19
N PHE A 104 -2.84 0.03 -6.57
CA PHE A 104 -4.27 0.30 -6.46
C PHE A 104 -4.90 0.61 -7.82
N ILE A 105 -6.12 0.11 -8.02
CA ILE A 105 -6.96 0.49 -9.17
C ILE A 105 -7.57 1.86 -8.85
N ASP A 106 -7.37 2.83 -9.74
CA ASP A 106 -7.89 4.18 -9.56
C ASP A 106 -9.41 4.25 -9.72
N HIS A 107 -10.00 5.32 -9.20
CA HIS A 107 -11.43 5.54 -9.35
C HIS A 107 -11.82 5.64 -10.84
N ALA A 108 -12.80 4.83 -11.24
CA ALA A 108 -13.27 4.69 -12.63
C ALA A 108 -12.24 4.12 -13.63
N GLU A 109 -11.14 3.54 -13.17
CA GLU A 109 -10.18 2.84 -14.02
C GLU A 109 -10.63 1.37 -14.25
N ASP A 110 -10.56 0.89 -15.51
CA ASP A 110 -10.70 -0.54 -15.80
C ASP A 110 -9.49 -1.30 -15.26
N TRP A 111 -9.71 -2.41 -14.58
CA TRP A 111 -8.66 -3.19 -13.92
C TRP A 111 -7.55 -3.68 -14.88
N ARG A 112 -7.86 -3.89 -16.17
CA ARG A 112 -6.85 -4.27 -17.18
C ARG A 112 -5.93 -3.12 -17.51
N HIS A 113 -6.49 -1.90 -17.53
CA HIS A 113 -5.69 -0.68 -17.68
C HIS A 113 -4.80 -0.47 -16.47
N ALA A 114 -5.31 -0.71 -15.25
CA ALA A 114 -4.51 -0.66 -14.02
C ALA A 114 -3.35 -1.66 -14.08
N VAL A 115 -3.57 -2.93 -14.46
CA VAL A 115 -2.48 -3.92 -14.65
C VAL A 115 -1.41 -3.44 -15.62
N ALA A 116 -1.81 -2.87 -16.77
CA ALA A 116 -0.86 -2.38 -17.77
C ALA A 116 -0.12 -1.12 -17.29
N ARG A 117 -0.81 -0.20 -16.61
CA ARG A 117 -0.24 1.02 -16.04
C ARG A 117 0.80 0.68 -14.96
N GLU A 118 0.44 -0.12 -13.98
CA GLU A 118 1.34 -0.53 -12.88
C GLU A 118 2.58 -1.27 -13.42
N LEU A 119 2.40 -2.20 -14.36
CA LEU A 119 3.53 -2.86 -15.02
C LEU A 119 4.48 -1.84 -15.65
N ARG A 120 3.97 -0.85 -16.38
CA ARG A 120 4.77 0.19 -17.02
C ARG A 120 5.46 1.09 -15.99
N GLU A 121 4.74 1.56 -14.97
CA GLU A 121 5.25 2.50 -13.96
C GLU A 121 6.37 1.88 -13.13
N GLU A 122 6.24 0.61 -12.75
CA GLU A 122 7.21 -0.08 -11.93
C GLU A 122 8.37 -0.74 -12.69
N THR A 123 8.20 -1.00 -14.00
CA THR A 123 9.20 -1.78 -14.78
C THR A 123 9.62 -1.14 -16.10
N GLY A 124 8.90 -0.15 -16.59
CA GLY A 124 9.07 0.40 -17.95
C GLY A 124 8.57 -0.53 -19.08
N ILE A 125 7.93 -1.67 -18.75
CA ILE A 125 7.44 -2.62 -19.75
C ILE A 125 6.03 -2.22 -20.19
N GLU A 126 5.88 -1.84 -21.46
CA GLU A 126 4.59 -1.50 -22.04
C GLU A 126 3.75 -2.75 -22.33
N ALA A 127 2.46 -2.70 -22.02
CA ALA A 127 1.49 -3.75 -22.35
C ALA A 127 0.15 -3.14 -22.77
N ALA A 128 -0.57 -3.85 -23.64
CA ALA A 128 -1.89 -3.43 -24.06
C ALA A 128 -2.96 -4.03 -23.11
N ALA A 129 -3.83 -3.18 -22.58
CA ALA A 129 -4.86 -3.60 -21.63
C ALA A 129 -5.80 -4.69 -22.18
N GLN A 130 -6.10 -4.67 -23.48
CA GLN A 130 -6.92 -5.69 -24.15
C GLN A 130 -6.29 -7.08 -24.14
N ASP A 131 -4.97 -7.19 -23.95
CA ASP A 131 -4.27 -8.48 -23.91
C ASP A 131 -4.26 -9.09 -22.49
N VAL A 132 -4.68 -8.31 -21.48
CA VAL A 132 -4.74 -8.76 -20.11
C VAL A 132 -5.96 -9.67 -19.90
N ARG A 133 -5.73 -10.88 -19.42
CA ARG A 133 -6.77 -11.84 -19.03
C ARG A 133 -6.79 -12.02 -17.51
N LEU A 134 -7.96 -12.24 -16.95
CA LEU A 134 -8.08 -12.57 -15.54
C LEU A 134 -7.42 -13.93 -15.26
N ALA A 135 -6.42 -13.95 -14.38
CA ALA A 135 -5.83 -15.17 -13.86
C ALA A 135 -6.52 -15.61 -12.58
N ASP A 136 -6.65 -14.68 -11.62
CA ASP A 136 -7.25 -14.95 -10.32
C ASP A 136 -7.77 -13.65 -9.67
N ALA A 137 -8.62 -13.80 -8.63
CA ALA A 137 -9.04 -12.71 -7.76
C ALA A 137 -9.06 -13.21 -6.32
N LEU A 138 -8.18 -12.67 -5.49
CA LEU A 138 -7.95 -13.11 -4.11
C LEU A 138 -8.16 -11.95 -3.14
N SER A 139 -8.71 -12.26 -1.95
CA SER A 139 -8.89 -11.27 -0.88
C SER A 139 -7.98 -11.56 0.28
N ASP A 140 -7.41 -10.51 0.88
CA ASP A 140 -6.71 -10.60 2.14
C ASP A 140 -7.59 -10.25 3.35
N THR A 141 -7.06 -10.43 4.55
CA THR A 141 -7.74 -10.08 5.81
C THR A 141 -7.66 -8.59 6.13
N ASP A 142 -6.82 -7.84 5.44
CA ASP A 142 -6.57 -6.41 5.67
C ASP A 142 -7.53 -5.52 4.87
N GLY A 143 -8.36 -6.15 4.04
CA GLY A 143 -9.41 -5.48 3.28
C GLY A 143 -8.97 -5.07 1.87
N HIS A 144 -8.12 -5.87 1.22
CA HIS A 144 -7.80 -5.70 -0.19
C HIS A 144 -8.43 -6.83 -1.02
N LEU A 145 -8.78 -6.50 -2.27
CA LEU A 145 -9.15 -7.44 -3.32
C LEU A 145 -8.09 -7.34 -4.43
N LEU A 146 -7.22 -8.35 -4.53
CA LEU A 146 -6.19 -8.39 -5.56
C LEU A 146 -6.74 -9.06 -6.80
N VAL A 147 -6.63 -8.38 -7.95
CA VAL A 147 -7.01 -8.87 -9.27
C VAL A 147 -5.74 -9.15 -10.05
N PHE A 148 -5.45 -10.43 -10.30
CA PHE A 148 -4.25 -10.86 -11.01
C PHE A 148 -4.52 -10.93 -12.51
N GLY A 149 -3.87 -10.04 -13.27
CA GLY A 149 -3.94 -9.98 -14.72
C GLY A 149 -2.80 -10.75 -15.37
N LEU A 150 -3.12 -11.80 -16.14
CA LEU A 150 -2.16 -12.54 -16.94
C LEU A 150 -1.97 -11.90 -18.30
N LEU A 151 -0.73 -11.63 -18.66
CA LEU A 151 -0.30 -11.09 -19.93
C LEU A 151 0.27 -12.18 -20.84
N PRO A 152 0.28 -11.96 -22.16
CA PRO A 152 0.97 -12.83 -23.10
C PRO A 152 2.46 -12.94 -22.78
N ALA A 153 3.00 -14.14 -22.89
CA ALA A 153 4.44 -14.38 -22.67
C ALA A 153 5.29 -13.61 -23.68
N ARG A 154 6.42 -13.06 -23.21
CA ARG A 154 7.37 -12.31 -24.05
C ARG A 154 8.78 -12.90 -23.98
N PRO A 155 9.55 -12.85 -25.09
CA PRO A 155 10.96 -13.18 -25.04
C PRO A 155 11.74 -12.23 -24.11
N LEU A 156 12.66 -12.72 -23.31
CA LEU A 156 13.51 -11.89 -22.44
C LEU A 156 14.22 -10.78 -23.24
N ALA A 157 14.69 -11.09 -24.45
CA ALA A 157 15.39 -10.13 -25.31
C ALA A 157 14.49 -8.99 -25.85
N SER A 158 13.17 -9.08 -25.70
CA SER A 158 12.23 -8.03 -26.10
C SER A 158 11.89 -7.04 -24.98
N LEU A 159 12.36 -7.29 -23.77
CA LEU A 159 12.10 -6.41 -22.64
C LEU A 159 13.06 -5.21 -22.64
N PRO A 160 12.63 -4.02 -22.21
CA PRO A 160 13.51 -2.89 -22.02
C PRO A 160 14.54 -3.20 -20.92
N PRO A 161 15.65 -2.44 -20.83
CA PRO A 161 16.56 -2.56 -19.70
C PRO A 161 15.82 -2.30 -18.38
N SER A 162 16.13 -3.11 -17.35
CA SER A 162 15.63 -2.87 -15.99
C SER A 162 16.27 -1.60 -15.44
N THR A 163 15.47 -0.63 -15.05
CA THR A 163 15.89 0.64 -14.46
C THR A 163 15.13 0.92 -13.18
N PRO A 164 15.75 1.55 -12.17
CA PRO A 164 15.05 1.99 -10.97
C PRO A 164 13.96 3.01 -11.30
N THR A 165 12.89 2.98 -10.50
CA THR A 165 11.80 3.96 -10.48
C THR A 165 11.69 4.56 -9.07
N ASP A 166 10.71 5.41 -8.82
CA ASP A 166 10.48 5.99 -7.48
C ASP A 166 10.09 4.91 -6.46
N GLU A 167 9.47 3.81 -6.92
CA GLU A 167 8.91 2.74 -6.06
C GLU A 167 9.69 1.43 -6.12
N THR A 168 10.55 1.24 -7.12
CA THR A 168 11.28 -0.02 -7.30
C THR A 168 12.75 0.22 -7.66
N SER A 169 13.63 -0.72 -7.27
CA SER A 169 15.03 -0.72 -7.73
C SER A 169 15.20 -1.35 -9.12
N GLY A 170 14.09 -1.56 -9.82
CA GLY A 170 14.02 -2.23 -11.11
C GLY A 170 13.35 -3.60 -11.03
N TYR A 171 13.25 -4.27 -12.18
CA TYR A 171 12.67 -5.60 -12.28
C TYR A 171 13.72 -6.70 -12.47
N ASP A 172 13.33 -7.92 -12.13
CA ASP A 172 14.07 -9.16 -12.37
C ASP A 172 13.09 -10.26 -12.83
N ILE A 173 13.61 -11.44 -13.20
CA ILE A 173 12.80 -12.58 -13.63
C ILE A 173 12.88 -13.69 -12.59
N LEU A 174 11.74 -14.04 -12.05
CA LEU A 174 11.57 -15.17 -11.14
C LEU A 174 11.39 -16.47 -11.95
N TYR A 175 12.39 -17.36 -11.94
CA TYR A 175 12.36 -18.61 -12.71
C TYR A 175 11.86 -19.83 -11.92
N SER A 176 11.60 -19.69 -10.65
CA SER A 176 11.05 -20.76 -9.80
C SER A 176 10.21 -20.17 -8.67
N PRO A 177 9.20 -20.89 -8.16
CA PRO A 177 8.38 -20.39 -7.06
C PRO A 177 9.23 -20.21 -5.80
N ARG A 178 9.05 -19.06 -5.13
CA ARG A 178 9.62 -18.75 -3.82
C ARG A 178 8.70 -17.76 -3.08
N PRO A 179 8.84 -17.61 -1.77
CA PRO A 179 8.11 -16.57 -1.03
C PRO A 179 8.39 -15.18 -1.61
N LEU A 180 7.34 -14.40 -1.79
CA LEU A 180 7.33 -13.00 -2.18
C LEU A 180 6.95 -12.12 -0.99
N ALA A 181 7.10 -10.80 -1.12
CA ALA A 181 6.81 -9.83 -0.08
C ALA A 181 5.38 -9.92 0.48
N PHE A 182 4.43 -10.29 -0.38
CA PHE A 182 3.02 -10.43 -0.01
C PHE A 182 2.55 -11.89 -0.17
N PRO A 183 1.81 -12.44 0.81
CA PRO A 183 1.34 -13.83 0.76
C PRO A 183 0.54 -14.16 -0.51
N LEU A 184 -0.39 -13.28 -0.94
CA LEU A 184 -1.20 -13.51 -2.13
C LEU A 184 -0.39 -13.44 -3.43
N HIS A 185 0.69 -12.64 -3.49
CA HIS A 185 1.65 -12.67 -4.61
C HIS A 185 2.40 -14.00 -4.67
N THR A 186 2.76 -14.54 -3.51
CA THR A 186 3.38 -15.88 -3.41
C THR A 186 2.43 -16.95 -3.95
N GLU A 187 1.15 -16.89 -3.54
CA GLU A 187 0.13 -17.84 -3.96
C GLU A 187 -0.11 -17.80 -5.47
N ALA A 188 -0.31 -16.60 -6.03
CA ALA A 188 -0.54 -16.41 -7.45
C ALA A 188 0.66 -16.85 -8.30
N ALA A 189 1.90 -16.51 -7.88
CA ALA A 189 3.11 -16.96 -8.56
C ALA A 189 3.24 -18.48 -8.52
N ALA A 190 3.04 -19.10 -7.36
CA ALA A 190 3.07 -20.55 -7.22
C ALA A 190 2.01 -21.25 -8.08
N ALA A 191 0.80 -20.68 -8.16
CA ALA A 191 -0.28 -21.15 -9.02
C ALA A 191 0.11 -21.13 -10.50
N TRP A 192 0.74 -20.04 -10.93
CA TRP A 192 1.22 -19.90 -12.30
C TRP A 192 2.32 -20.94 -12.62
N PHE A 193 3.32 -21.10 -11.76
CA PHE A 193 4.37 -22.12 -11.93
C PHE A 193 3.81 -23.56 -11.95
N ALA A 194 2.74 -23.82 -11.20
CA ALA A 194 2.01 -25.10 -11.22
C ALA A 194 1.13 -25.27 -12.48
N GLY A 195 1.08 -24.29 -13.39
CA GLY A 195 0.31 -24.36 -14.64
C GLY A 195 -1.19 -24.08 -14.50
N ARG A 196 -1.65 -23.54 -13.38
CA ARG A 196 -3.09 -23.26 -13.15
C ARG A 196 -3.63 -22.09 -13.97
N HIS A 197 -2.79 -21.20 -14.49
CA HIS A 197 -3.15 -19.98 -15.22
C HIS A 197 -2.58 -19.96 -16.65
N ARG A 198 -2.48 -21.13 -17.31
CA ARG A 198 -1.98 -21.25 -18.69
C ARG A 198 -3.11 -21.14 -19.72
#